data_1d0193be7b0679343d9d5033da480cd3
#
_entry.id   1d0193be7b0679343d9d5033da480cd3
#
_cell.length_a   1.000
_cell.length_b   1.000
_cell.length_c   1.000
_cell.angle_alpha   90.00
_cell.angle_beta   90.00
_cell.angle_gamma   90.00
#
_symmetry.space_group_name_H-M   'P 1'
#
loop_
_entity.id
_entity.type
_entity.pdbx_description
1 polymer ?
#
loop_
_entity_poly.entity_id
_entity_poly.type
_entity_poly.pdbx_seq_one_letter_code
_entity_poly.pdbx_strand_id
1 'polypeptide(L)'
;MIRDYVSYVGMTIARPVKTSMQASKEKGYFGLLHVLLFVMGLSMQYSWNMKGVIVNSLQEYPIIQKIITAIFVSSGQVFIYMLILMLLNITVAWAAIRYVMGIKEVTFMKSAAGIGGMITFPLVVLIISITMTLLGSVLFSILLCFVALLFLPFAIMYFIIGHYEESRVDVYWISLLVFLLVAVITFAGIYLLIQVFMSNVHDVTEQVQQLIIERWHHFREKLPI
;
A
#
# COMPACT_ATOMS: atom_id res chain seq x y z
N MET A 1 -4.48 -25.53 -10.85
CA MET A 1 -4.33 -24.37 -9.97
C MET A 1 -3.29 -23.35 -10.47
N ILE A 2 -1.98 -23.66 -10.60
CA ILE A 2 -0.98 -22.71 -11.10
C ILE A 2 -1.29 -22.26 -12.53
N ARG A 3 -1.58 -23.19 -13.43
CA ARG A 3 -1.95 -22.91 -14.83
C ARG A 3 -3.19 -21.99 -14.91
N ASP A 4 -4.19 -22.23 -14.07
CA ASP A 4 -5.41 -21.42 -14.03
C ASP A 4 -5.13 -20.02 -13.52
N TYR A 5 -4.23 -19.89 -12.53
CA TYR A 5 -3.79 -18.60 -12.03
C TYR A 5 -3.03 -17.80 -13.09
N VAL A 6 -2.07 -18.41 -13.78
CA VAL A 6 -1.33 -17.76 -14.89
C VAL A 6 -2.28 -17.33 -16.00
N SER A 7 -3.24 -18.18 -16.37
CA SER A 7 -4.29 -17.82 -17.34
C SER A 7 -5.13 -16.65 -16.85
N TYR A 8 -5.50 -16.63 -15.57
CA TYR A 8 -6.25 -15.54 -14.94
C TYR A 8 -5.47 -14.23 -15.01
N VAL A 9 -4.19 -14.22 -14.63
CA VAL A 9 -3.31 -13.03 -14.70
C VAL A 9 -3.24 -12.51 -16.13
N GLY A 10 -2.96 -13.38 -17.12
CA GLY A 10 -2.91 -12.99 -18.53
C GLY A 10 -4.21 -12.39 -19.04
N MET A 11 -5.34 -13.01 -18.71
CA MET A 11 -6.66 -12.49 -19.07
C MET A 11 -6.98 -11.15 -18.41
N THR A 12 -6.57 -10.97 -17.14
CA THR A 12 -6.82 -9.74 -16.40
C THR A 12 -5.96 -8.59 -16.92
N ILE A 13 -4.74 -8.84 -17.36
CA ILE A 13 -3.90 -7.83 -18.05
C ILE A 13 -4.52 -7.44 -19.40
N ALA A 14 -4.99 -8.42 -20.18
CA ALA A 14 -5.54 -8.15 -21.50
C ALA A 14 -6.92 -7.50 -21.48
N ARG A 15 -7.78 -7.85 -20.52
CA ARG A 15 -9.17 -7.40 -20.40
C ARG A 15 -9.56 -7.20 -18.94
N PRO A 16 -8.99 -6.18 -18.25
CA PRO A 16 -9.09 -6.04 -16.80
C PRO A 16 -10.54 -5.95 -16.30
N VAL A 17 -11.37 -5.12 -16.90
CA VAL A 17 -12.77 -4.93 -16.47
C VAL A 17 -13.57 -6.22 -16.63
N LYS A 18 -13.58 -6.79 -17.83
CA LYS A 18 -14.39 -7.99 -18.12
C LYS A 18 -13.97 -9.18 -17.26
N THR A 19 -12.67 -9.43 -17.15
CA THR A 19 -12.14 -10.56 -16.38
C THR A 19 -12.36 -10.39 -14.89
N SER A 20 -12.22 -9.17 -14.37
CA SER A 20 -12.47 -8.88 -12.95
C SER A 20 -13.95 -9.03 -12.57
N MET A 21 -14.85 -8.62 -13.45
CA MET A 21 -16.28 -8.82 -13.25
C MET A 21 -16.66 -10.32 -13.26
N GLN A 22 -16.08 -11.12 -14.14
CA GLN A 22 -16.24 -12.57 -14.13
C GLN A 22 -15.62 -13.23 -12.89
N ALA A 23 -14.41 -12.80 -12.51
CA ALA A 23 -13.72 -13.32 -11.33
C ALA A 23 -14.51 -13.08 -10.04
N SER A 24 -15.21 -11.96 -9.92
CA SER A 24 -16.08 -11.68 -8.78
C SER A 24 -17.19 -12.72 -8.61
N LYS A 25 -17.58 -13.39 -9.68
CA LYS A 25 -18.66 -14.42 -9.68
C LYS A 25 -18.11 -15.85 -9.50
N GLU A 26 -16.97 -16.19 -10.11
CA GLU A 26 -16.52 -17.57 -10.25
C GLU A 26 -15.19 -17.90 -9.58
N LYS A 27 -14.24 -16.94 -9.54
CA LYS A 27 -12.85 -17.15 -9.13
C LYS A 27 -12.36 -16.12 -8.12
N GLY A 28 -13.22 -15.79 -7.15
CA GLY A 28 -12.97 -14.71 -6.18
C GLY A 28 -11.64 -14.81 -5.42
N TYR A 29 -11.16 -16.02 -5.16
CA TYR A 29 -9.92 -16.25 -4.43
C TYR A 29 -8.67 -15.73 -5.17
N PHE A 30 -8.65 -15.70 -6.51
CA PHE A 30 -7.53 -15.13 -7.25
C PHE A 30 -7.42 -13.61 -7.09
N GLY A 31 -8.56 -12.91 -7.09
CA GLY A 31 -8.57 -11.48 -6.84
C GLY A 31 -8.14 -11.14 -5.41
N LEU A 32 -8.59 -11.90 -4.42
CA LEU A 32 -8.15 -11.75 -3.04
C LEU A 32 -6.64 -11.98 -2.89
N LEU A 33 -6.10 -12.97 -3.61
CA LEU A 33 -4.66 -13.21 -3.65
C LEU A 33 -3.91 -12.01 -4.22
N HIS A 34 -4.43 -11.35 -5.27
CA HIS A 34 -3.82 -10.13 -5.81
C HIS A 34 -3.82 -8.97 -4.80
N VAL A 35 -4.91 -8.78 -4.06
CA VAL A 35 -4.96 -7.77 -2.96
C VAL A 35 -3.85 -8.05 -1.94
N LEU A 36 -3.73 -9.29 -1.49
CA LEU A 36 -2.73 -9.69 -0.51
C LEU A 36 -1.30 -9.51 -1.04
N LEU A 37 -1.04 -9.96 -2.27
CA LEU A 37 0.27 -9.82 -2.92
C LEU A 37 0.64 -8.35 -3.14
N PHE A 38 -0.32 -7.50 -3.48
CA PHE A 38 -0.09 -6.08 -3.65
C PHE A 38 0.31 -5.40 -2.33
N VAL A 39 -0.44 -5.66 -1.24
CA VAL A 39 -0.13 -5.12 0.09
C VAL A 39 1.23 -5.64 0.60
N MET A 40 1.50 -6.93 0.40
CA MET A 40 2.78 -7.53 0.78
C MET A 40 3.94 -6.93 -0.03
N GLY A 41 3.76 -6.76 -1.33
CA GLY A 41 4.75 -6.14 -2.21
C GLY A 41 5.05 -4.69 -1.82
N LEU A 42 4.03 -3.88 -1.48
CA LEU A 42 4.22 -2.51 -0.98
C LEU A 42 5.02 -2.47 0.32
N SER A 43 4.72 -3.38 1.25
CA SER A 43 5.44 -3.48 2.52
C SER A 43 6.90 -3.88 2.34
N MET A 44 7.17 -4.86 1.46
CA MET A 44 8.53 -5.25 1.10
C MET A 44 9.29 -4.11 0.42
N GLN A 45 8.64 -3.43 -0.52
CA GLN A 45 9.21 -2.31 -1.27
C GLN A 45 9.59 -1.15 -0.35
N TYR A 46 8.72 -0.80 0.59
CA TYR A 46 9.02 0.18 1.64
C TYR A 46 10.29 -0.22 2.40
N SER A 47 10.35 -1.45 2.90
CA SER A 47 11.50 -1.91 3.69
C SER A 47 12.80 -1.92 2.92
N TRP A 48 12.78 -2.37 1.67
CA TRP A 48 13.99 -2.47 0.85
C TRP A 48 14.48 -1.10 0.41
N ASN A 49 13.59 -0.20 0.00
CA ASN A 49 13.97 1.16 -0.36
C ASN A 49 14.52 1.92 0.85
N MET A 50 13.86 1.83 2.01
CA MET A 50 14.32 2.51 3.21
C MET A 50 15.64 1.95 3.73
N LYS A 51 15.77 0.62 3.82
CA LYS A 51 17.04 0.00 4.21
C LYS A 51 18.14 0.24 3.18
N GLY A 52 17.83 0.11 1.89
CA GLY A 52 18.82 0.28 0.82
C GLY A 52 19.39 1.69 0.76
N VAL A 53 18.55 2.71 0.88
CA VAL A 53 18.99 4.12 0.86
C VAL A 53 19.83 4.46 2.09
N ILE A 54 19.39 4.01 3.27
CA ILE A 54 19.93 4.51 4.54
C ILE A 54 21.04 3.63 5.07
N VAL A 55 20.86 2.32 5.03
CA VAL A 55 21.87 1.37 5.52
C VAL A 55 23.13 1.47 4.69
N ASN A 56 23.01 1.54 3.36
CA ASN A 56 24.18 1.62 2.48
C ASN A 56 24.89 2.97 2.54
N SER A 57 24.14 4.07 2.76
CA SER A 57 24.71 5.42 2.86
C SER A 57 25.40 5.70 4.20
N LEU A 58 25.13 4.90 5.23
CA LEU A 58 25.59 5.12 6.61
C LEU A 58 26.45 3.98 7.15
N GLN A 59 27.00 3.11 6.30
CA GLN A 59 27.85 1.99 6.72
C GLN A 59 29.07 2.44 7.54
N GLU A 60 29.60 3.63 7.25
CA GLU A 60 30.74 4.22 7.98
C GLU A 60 30.37 4.76 9.37
N TYR A 61 29.05 4.90 9.66
CA TYR A 61 28.54 5.50 10.90
C TYR A 61 27.58 4.57 11.64
N PRO A 62 28.06 3.50 12.31
CA PRO A 62 27.20 2.46 12.87
C PRO A 62 26.26 2.96 13.96
N ILE A 63 26.62 4.00 14.70
CA ILE A 63 25.76 4.61 15.73
C ILE A 63 24.61 5.35 15.05
N ILE A 64 24.91 6.16 14.03
CA ILE A 64 23.90 6.91 13.26
C ILE A 64 22.97 5.93 12.54
N GLN A 65 23.50 4.85 11.98
CA GLN A 65 22.74 3.79 11.35
C GLN A 65 21.73 3.15 12.32
N LYS A 66 22.14 2.86 13.56
CA LYS A 66 21.22 2.33 14.60
C LYS A 66 20.10 3.30 14.93
N ILE A 67 20.43 4.57 15.15
CA ILE A 67 19.47 5.63 15.45
C ILE A 67 18.44 5.74 14.32
N ILE A 68 18.91 5.83 13.08
CA ILE A 68 18.06 5.98 11.91
C ILE A 68 17.19 4.72 11.70
N THR A 69 17.74 3.52 11.90
CA THR A 69 16.97 2.27 11.77
C THR A 69 15.83 2.19 12.80
N ALA A 70 16.02 2.76 14.00
CA ALA A 70 14.99 2.81 15.05
C ALA A 70 13.82 3.75 14.69
N ILE A 71 14.06 4.76 13.87
CA ILE A 71 13.04 5.71 13.41
C ILE A 71 12.05 5.06 12.42
N PHE A 72 12.50 4.06 11.65
CA PHE A 72 11.66 3.49 10.60
C PHE A 72 10.60 2.55 11.15
N VAL A 73 9.39 2.73 10.61
CA VAL A 73 8.26 1.82 10.83
C VAL A 73 8.63 0.42 10.36
N SER A 74 8.33 -0.60 11.14
CA SER A 74 8.63 -1.97 10.75
C SER A 74 7.81 -2.41 9.52
N SER A 75 8.35 -3.33 8.71
CA SER A 75 7.64 -3.88 7.55
C SER A 75 6.29 -4.49 7.92
N GLY A 76 6.20 -5.09 9.11
CA GLY A 76 4.95 -5.68 9.62
C GLY A 76 3.90 -4.61 9.93
N GLN A 77 4.30 -3.50 10.53
CA GLN A 77 3.39 -2.38 10.76
C GLN A 77 2.90 -1.77 9.45
N VAL A 78 3.80 -1.55 8.49
CA VAL A 78 3.42 -1.05 7.15
C VAL A 78 2.45 -2.02 6.47
N PHE A 79 2.70 -3.34 6.57
CA PHE A 79 1.81 -4.36 6.01
C PHE A 79 0.39 -4.26 6.61
N ILE A 80 0.29 -4.21 7.94
CA ILE A 80 -1.01 -4.10 8.63
C ILE A 80 -1.70 -2.80 8.24
N TYR A 81 -0.97 -1.70 8.19
CA TYR A 81 -1.48 -0.39 7.81
C TYR A 81 -2.05 -0.38 6.38
N MET A 82 -1.28 -0.89 5.42
CA MET A 82 -1.69 -0.98 4.03
C MET A 82 -2.85 -1.95 3.83
N LEU A 83 -2.90 -3.03 4.62
CA LEU A 83 -4.02 -3.98 4.59
C LEU A 83 -5.32 -3.31 5.07
N ILE A 84 -5.27 -2.58 6.19
CA ILE A 84 -6.43 -1.84 6.71
C ILE A 84 -6.89 -0.79 5.69
N LEU A 85 -5.96 -0.02 5.14
CA LEU A 85 -6.25 0.99 4.13
C LEU A 85 -6.92 0.37 2.88
N MET A 86 -6.42 -0.76 2.44
CA MET A 86 -6.98 -1.48 1.29
C MET A 86 -8.38 -2.02 1.58
N LEU A 87 -8.60 -2.62 2.75
CA LEU A 87 -9.91 -3.10 3.18
C LEU A 87 -10.92 -1.95 3.30
N LEU A 88 -10.50 -0.79 3.79
CA LEU A 88 -11.34 0.40 3.87
C LEU A 88 -11.77 0.88 2.47
N ASN A 89 -10.84 0.96 1.53
CA ASN A 89 -11.12 1.32 0.14
C ASN A 89 -12.07 0.33 -0.55
N ILE A 90 -11.90 -0.98 -0.31
CA ILE A 90 -12.83 -2.03 -0.80
C ILE A 90 -14.20 -1.86 -0.16
N THR A 91 -14.28 -1.53 1.13
CA THR A 91 -15.54 -1.29 1.84
C THR A 91 -16.32 -0.13 1.23
N VAL A 92 -15.64 0.96 0.91
CA VAL A 92 -16.25 2.13 0.25
C VAL A 92 -16.83 1.75 -1.11
N ALA A 93 -16.06 1.04 -1.94
CA ALA A 93 -16.52 0.59 -3.25
C ALA A 93 -17.73 -0.37 -3.14
N TRP A 94 -17.64 -1.34 -2.23
CA TRP A 94 -18.75 -2.25 -1.95
C TRP A 94 -20.01 -1.52 -1.47
N ALA A 95 -19.86 -0.58 -0.55
CA ALA A 95 -20.98 0.20 -0.03
C ALA A 95 -21.63 1.04 -1.13
N ALA A 96 -20.84 1.66 -2.00
CA ALA A 96 -21.34 2.43 -3.15
C ALA A 96 -22.16 1.54 -4.09
N ILE A 97 -21.65 0.36 -4.47
CA ILE A 97 -22.34 -0.56 -5.38
C ILE A 97 -23.64 -1.08 -4.73
N ARG A 98 -23.55 -1.51 -3.47
CA ARG A 98 -24.67 -2.15 -2.79
C ARG A 98 -25.79 -1.18 -2.41
N TYR A 99 -25.43 -0.04 -1.83
CA TYR A 99 -26.40 0.88 -1.22
C TYR A 99 -26.78 2.05 -2.13
N VAL A 100 -25.81 2.60 -2.89
CA VAL A 100 -26.07 3.74 -3.77
C VAL A 100 -26.55 3.27 -5.14
N MET A 101 -25.88 2.30 -5.76
CA MET A 101 -26.31 1.74 -7.06
C MET A 101 -27.48 0.75 -6.92
N GLY A 102 -27.75 0.26 -5.71
CA GLY A 102 -28.87 -0.64 -5.41
C GLY A 102 -28.67 -2.10 -5.83
N ILE A 103 -27.41 -2.52 -6.12
CA ILE A 103 -27.07 -3.87 -6.59
C ILE A 103 -26.82 -4.78 -5.39
N LYS A 104 -27.90 -5.36 -4.84
CA LYS A 104 -27.87 -6.14 -3.60
C LYS A 104 -27.13 -7.46 -3.69
N GLU A 105 -26.92 -8.00 -4.88
CA GLU A 105 -26.24 -9.29 -5.13
C GLU A 105 -24.73 -9.21 -4.94
N VAL A 106 -24.15 -8.00 -4.94
CA VAL A 106 -22.72 -7.79 -4.76
C VAL A 106 -22.39 -7.85 -3.26
N THR A 107 -21.68 -8.89 -2.87
CA THR A 107 -21.14 -9.07 -1.52
C THR A 107 -19.79 -8.40 -1.38
N PHE A 108 -19.34 -8.14 -0.13
CA PHE A 108 -18.00 -7.62 0.13
C PHE A 108 -16.89 -8.48 -0.51
N MET A 109 -17.00 -9.82 -0.41
CA MET A 109 -16.03 -10.75 -1.00
C MET A 109 -15.99 -10.67 -2.53
N LYS A 110 -17.15 -10.51 -3.18
CA LYS A 110 -17.21 -10.30 -4.63
C LYS A 110 -16.55 -8.99 -5.03
N SER A 111 -16.75 -7.92 -4.26
CA SER A 111 -16.10 -6.62 -4.50
C SER A 111 -14.59 -6.72 -4.31
N ALA A 112 -14.14 -7.35 -3.24
CA ALA A 112 -12.71 -7.57 -2.98
C ALA A 112 -12.04 -8.39 -4.09
N ALA A 113 -12.71 -9.43 -4.57
CA ALA A 113 -12.24 -10.25 -5.69
C ALA A 113 -12.18 -9.48 -7.01
N GLY A 114 -13.21 -8.69 -7.30
CA GLY A 114 -13.25 -7.87 -8.52
C GLY A 114 -12.20 -6.76 -8.50
N ILE A 115 -12.08 -6.02 -7.40
CA ILE A 115 -11.05 -4.99 -7.23
C ILE A 115 -9.66 -5.63 -7.31
N GLY A 116 -9.45 -6.80 -6.68
CA GLY A 116 -8.20 -7.55 -6.78
C GLY A 116 -7.83 -7.90 -8.23
N GLY A 117 -8.81 -8.24 -9.06
CA GLY A 117 -8.59 -8.41 -10.49
C GLY A 117 -8.13 -7.12 -11.17
N MET A 118 -8.72 -5.97 -10.85
CA MET A 118 -8.31 -4.66 -11.39
C MET A 118 -6.91 -4.24 -10.94
N ILE A 119 -6.46 -4.70 -9.77
CA ILE A 119 -5.11 -4.41 -9.23
C ILE A 119 -4.01 -5.21 -9.94
N THR A 120 -4.32 -6.13 -10.85
CA THR A 120 -3.29 -6.91 -11.55
C THR A 120 -2.26 -6.03 -12.25
N PHE A 121 -2.67 -4.94 -12.91
CA PHE A 121 -1.73 -4.01 -13.55
C PHE A 121 -0.86 -3.26 -12.52
N PRO A 122 -1.40 -2.61 -11.48
CA PRO A 122 -0.59 -2.09 -10.37
C PRO A 122 0.37 -3.11 -9.75
N LEU A 123 -0.05 -4.37 -9.62
CA LEU A 123 0.80 -5.43 -9.10
C LEU A 123 2.00 -5.72 -10.02
N VAL A 124 1.79 -5.74 -11.34
CA VAL A 124 2.89 -5.90 -12.31
C VAL A 124 3.87 -4.72 -12.20
N VAL A 125 3.37 -3.49 -12.14
CA VAL A 125 4.21 -2.28 -11.95
C VAL A 125 5.00 -2.38 -10.64
N LEU A 126 4.40 -2.87 -9.57
CA LEU A 126 5.05 -3.07 -8.28
C LEU A 126 6.15 -4.16 -8.35
N ILE A 127 5.93 -5.26 -9.08
CA ILE A 127 6.95 -6.28 -9.31
C ILE A 127 8.15 -5.69 -10.06
N ILE A 128 7.90 -4.86 -11.08
CA ILE A 128 8.98 -4.16 -11.80
C ILE A 128 9.71 -3.20 -10.85
N SER A 129 8.98 -2.48 -9.99
CA SER A 129 9.55 -1.61 -8.96
C SER A 129 10.50 -2.38 -8.03
N ILE A 130 10.07 -3.54 -7.52
CA ILE A 130 10.89 -4.43 -6.69
C ILE A 130 12.15 -4.88 -7.43
N THR A 131 12.01 -5.26 -8.69
CA THR A 131 13.15 -5.66 -9.54
C THR A 131 14.17 -4.52 -9.70
N MET A 132 13.69 -3.27 -9.88
CA MET A 132 14.56 -2.09 -9.97
C MET A 132 15.31 -1.81 -8.66
N THR A 133 14.68 -2.06 -7.50
CA THR A 133 15.39 -2.00 -6.21
C THR A 133 16.52 -3.00 -6.14
N LEU A 134 16.28 -4.26 -6.56
CA LEU A 134 17.29 -5.31 -6.58
C LEU A 134 18.46 -5.00 -7.52
N LEU A 135 18.19 -4.28 -8.60
CA LEU A 135 19.20 -3.79 -9.54
C LEU A 135 19.93 -2.52 -9.07
N GLY A 136 19.62 -2.02 -7.86
CA GLY A 136 20.24 -0.83 -7.26
C GLY A 136 19.65 0.51 -7.73
N SER A 137 18.62 0.50 -8.57
CA SER A 137 17.97 1.73 -9.07
C SER A 137 16.84 2.19 -8.15
N VAL A 138 17.20 2.67 -6.96
CA VAL A 138 16.26 3.02 -5.88
C VAL A 138 15.29 4.14 -6.29
N LEU A 139 15.79 5.21 -6.91
CA LEU A 139 14.95 6.34 -7.32
C LEU A 139 13.86 5.92 -8.32
N PHE A 140 14.23 5.14 -9.33
CA PHE A 140 13.29 4.65 -10.33
C PHE A 140 12.28 3.66 -9.71
N SER A 141 12.73 2.86 -8.76
CA SER A 141 11.88 1.97 -7.98
C SER A 141 10.82 2.74 -7.18
N ILE A 142 11.20 3.80 -6.46
CA ILE A 142 10.26 4.65 -5.70
C ILE A 142 9.22 5.26 -6.64
N LEU A 143 9.64 5.76 -7.79
CA LEU A 143 8.74 6.33 -8.79
C LEU A 143 7.71 5.30 -9.30
N LEU A 144 8.15 4.08 -9.61
CA LEU A 144 7.25 3.00 -10.03
C LEU A 144 6.29 2.57 -8.92
N CYS A 145 6.76 2.52 -7.67
CA CYS A 145 5.91 2.24 -6.51
C CYS A 145 4.81 3.31 -6.36
N PHE A 146 5.16 4.58 -6.53
CA PHE A 146 4.20 5.67 -6.52
C PHE A 146 3.18 5.56 -7.67
N VAL A 147 3.63 5.22 -8.87
CA VAL A 147 2.74 4.94 -10.02
C VAL A 147 1.77 3.81 -9.69
N ALA A 148 2.25 2.69 -9.09
CA ALA A 148 1.39 1.58 -8.69
C ALA A 148 0.30 2.02 -7.70
N LEU A 149 0.63 2.89 -6.73
CA LEU A 149 -0.33 3.45 -5.78
C LEU A 149 -1.35 4.39 -6.45
N LEU A 150 -0.93 5.21 -7.42
CA LEU A 150 -1.83 6.08 -8.16
C LEU A 150 -2.88 5.31 -8.98
N PHE A 151 -2.54 4.10 -9.44
CA PHE A 151 -3.50 3.26 -10.17
C PHE A 151 -4.60 2.66 -9.28
N LEU A 152 -4.44 2.63 -7.97
CA LEU A 152 -5.42 2.05 -7.05
C LEU A 152 -6.80 2.75 -7.11
N PRO A 153 -6.91 4.08 -7.00
CA PRO A 153 -8.19 4.77 -7.16
C PRO A 153 -8.83 4.52 -8.53
N PHE A 154 -8.03 4.48 -9.59
CA PHE A 154 -8.53 4.16 -10.94
C PHE A 154 -9.06 2.74 -11.03
N ALA A 155 -8.37 1.75 -10.45
CA ALA A 155 -8.82 0.36 -10.42
C ALA A 155 -10.20 0.24 -9.75
N ILE A 156 -10.42 0.94 -8.64
CA ILE A 156 -11.69 0.98 -7.92
C ILE A 156 -12.78 1.68 -8.74
N MET A 157 -12.46 2.81 -9.36
CA MET A 157 -13.37 3.54 -10.23
C MET A 157 -13.83 2.67 -11.41
N TYR A 158 -12.90 1.99 -12.10
CA TYR A 158 -13.24 1.10 -13.20
C TYR A 158 -14.05 -0.11 -12.75
N PHE A 159 -13.84 -0.62 -11.56
CA PHE A 159 -14.67 -1.68 -10.99
C PHE A 159 -16.12 -1.23 -10.81
N ILE A 160 -16.35 0.00 -10.36
CA ILE A 160 -17.70 0.58 -10.24
C ILE A 160 -18.33 0.77 -11.61
N ILE A 161 -17.60 1.32 -12.58
CA ILE A 161 -18.08 1.50 -13.95
C ILE A 161 -18.48 0.15 -14.58
N GLY A 162 -17.81 -0.94 -14.24
CA GLY A 162 -18.16 -2.27 -14.72
C GLY A 162 -19.56 -2.75 -14.33
N HIS A 163 -20.19 -2.11 -13.33
CA HIS A 163 -21.59 -2.39 -12.91
C HIS A 163 -22.63 -1.44 -13.56
N TYR A 164 -22.24 -0.76 -14.63
CA TYR A 164 -23.07 0.25 -15.29
C TYR A 164 -24.48 -0.25 -15.66
N GLU A 165 -24.56 -1.42 -16.28
CA GLU A 165 -25.85 -1.98 -16.77
C GLU A 165 -26.81 -2.37 -15.66
N GLU A 166 -26.31 -2.62 -14.45
CA GLU A 166 -27.08 -3.06 -13.28
C GLU A 166 -27.48 -1.89 -12.37
N SER A 167 -26.99 -0.67 -12.64
CA SER A 167 -27.17 0.49 -11.78
C SER A 167 -28.50 1.20 -11.99
N ARG A 168 -29.11 1.67 -10.89
CA ARG A 168 -30.31 2.51 -10.89
C ARG A 168 -29.99 4.01 -10.96
N VAL A 169 -28.73 4.38 -10.81
CA VAL A 169 -28.26 5.76 -10.71
C VAL A 169 -27.16 5.98 -11.74
N ASP A 170 -26.93 7.24 -12.12
CA ASP A 170 -25.87 7.58 -13.03
C ASP A 170 -24.49 7.21 -12.44
N VAL A 171 -23.86 6.22 -13.07
CA VAL A 171 -22.60 5.63 -12.63
C VAL A 171 -21.43 6.62 -12.72
N TYR A 172 -21.52 7.61 -13.62
CA TYR A 172 -20.48 8.63 -13.74
C TYR A 172 -20.28 9.39 -12.41
N TRP A 173 -21.36 9.89 -11.82
CA TRP A 173 -21.29 10.65 -10.57
C TRP A 173 -20.88 9.78 -9.38
N ILE A 174 -21.36 8.54 -9.32
CA ILE A 174 -20.97 7.61 -8.27
C ILE A 174 -19.48 7.26 -8.37
N SER A 175 -19.01 6.96 -9.57
CA SER A 175 -17.60 6.62 -9.79
C SER A 175 -16.67 7.78 -9.45
N LEU A 176 -17.05 9.02 -9.79
CA LEU A 176 -16.30 10.22 -9.45
C LEU A 176 -16.27 10.45 -7.92
N LEU A 177 -17.41 10.32 -7.25
CA LEU A 177 -17.50 10.49 -5.80
C LEU A 177 -16.67 9.43 -5.07
N VAL A 178 -16.76 8.18 -5.48
CA VAL A 178 -15.96 7.10 -4.88
C VAL A 178 -14.47 7.28 -5.17
N PHE A 179 -14.11 7.71 -6.39
CA PHE A 179 -12.71 8.04 -6.71
C PHE A 179 -12.16 9.11 -5.76
N LEU A 180 -12.89 10.20 -5.55
CA LEU A 180 -12.49 11.26 -4.63
C LEU A 180 -12.40 10.76 -3.19
N LEU A 181 -13.37 9.96 -2.73
CA LEU A 181 -13.37 9.40 -1.38
C LEU A 181 -12.19 8.43 -1.16
N VAL A 182 -11.92 7.55 -2.11
CA VAL A 182 -10.76 6.64 -2.09
C VAL A 182 -9.45 7.42 -2.10
N ALA A 183 -9.35 8.48 -2.90
CA ALA A 183 -8.18 9.35 -2.90
C ALA A 183 -7.97 10.00 -1.52
N VAL A 184 -9.03 10.59 -0.93
CA VAL A 184 -8.97 11.19 0.42
C VAL A 184 -8.54 10.17 1.46
N ILE A 185 -9.13 8.96 1.46
CA ILE A 185 -8.78 7.87 2.38
C ILE A 185 -7.30 7.48 2.20
N THR A 186 -6.85 7.36 0.96
CA THR A 186 -5.47 6.99 0.66
C THR A 186 -4.48 8.07 1.13
N PHE A 187 -4.77 9.35 0.86
CA PHE A 187 -3.95 10.46 1.35
C PHE A 187 -3.96 10.56 2.88
N ALA A 188 -5.12 10.40 3.52
CA ALA A 188 -5.21 10.35 4.98
C ALA A 188 -4.40 9.20 5.57
N GLY A 189 -4.44 8.00 4.95
CA GLY A 189 -3.62 6.86 5.35
C GLY A 189 -2.13 7.15 5.23
N ILE A 190 -1.68 7.76 4.12
CA ILE A 190 -0.28 8.16 3.94
C ILE A 190 0.12 9.19 5.01
N TYR A 191 -0.73 10.19 5.26
CA TYR A 191 -0.50 11.20 6.29
C TYR A 191 -0.32 10.57 7.68
N LEU A 192 -1.19 9.62 8.06
CA LEU A 192 -1.07 8.91 9.33
C LEU A 192 0.22 8.08 9.41
N LEU A 193 0.65 7.46 8.31
CA LEU A 193 1.94 6.76 8.27
C LEU A 193 3.12 7.72 8.50
N ILE A 194 3.06 8.92 7.92
CA ILE A 194 4.05 9.99 8.15
C ILE A 194 4.02 10.44 9.62
N GLN A 195 2.86 10.56 10.25
CA GLN A 195 2.76 10.92 11.67
C GLN A 195 3.39 9.86 12.58
N VAL A 196 3.18 8.57 12.30
CA VAL A 196 3.85 7.49 13.03
C VAL A 196 5.37 7.57 12.87
N PHE A 197 5.85 7.85 11.65
CA PHE A 197 7.26 8.07 11.41
C PHE A 197 7.81 9.26 12.21
N MET A 198 7.11 10.40 12.22
CA MET A 198 7.52 11.60 12.97
C MET A 198 7.51 11.37 14.47
N SER A 199 6.55 10.60 15.01
CA SER A 199 6.56 10.18 16.42
C SER A 199 7.81 9.38 16.77
N ASN A 200 8.18 8.41 15.94
CA ASN A 200 9.41 7.62 16.14
C ASN A 200 10.66 8.50 16.11
N VAL A 201 10.70 9.53 15.24
CA VAL A 201 11.80 10.52 15.21
C VAL A 201 11.90 11.27 16.54
N HIS A 202 10.77 11.70 17.08
CA HIS A 202 10.70 12.44 18.34
C HIS A 202 11.21 11.58 19.50
N ASP A 203 10.69 10.35 19.64
CA ASP A 203 11.08 9.39 20.69
C ASP A 203 12.58 9.08 20.67
N VAL A 204 13.15 8.87 19.49
CA VAL A 204 14.59 8.60 19.32
C VAL A 204 15.41 9.85 19.67
N THR A 205 14.94 11.03 19.31
CA THR A 205 15.61 12.29 19.64
C THR A 205 15.66 12.52 21.14
N GLU A 206 14.57 12.27 21.86
CA GLU A 206 14.53 12.34 23.32
C GLU A 206 15.49 11.34 23.97
N GLN A 207 15.51 10.11 23.50
CA GLN A 207 16.43 9.08 24.02
C GLN A 207 17.92 9.49 23.83
N VAL A 208 18.26 10.04 22.66
CA VAL A 208 19.61 10.54 22.38
C VAL A 208 19.98 11.71 23.30
N GLN A 209 19.05 12.65 23.50
CA GLN A 209 19.27 13.77 24.43
C GLN A 209 19.50 13.28 25.86
N GLN A 210 18.70 12.35 26.36
CA GLN A 210 18.89 11.78 27.69
C GLN A 210 20.24 11.09 27.84
N LEU A 211 20.66 10.30 26.85
CA LEU A 211 21.99 9.65 26.85
C LEU A 211 23.14 10.67 26.87
N ILE A 212 23.02 11.78 26.16
CA ILE A 212 24.03 12.85 26.15
C ILE A 212 24.10 13.49 27.54
N ILE A 213 22.96 13.78 28.17
CA ILE A 213 22.89 14.40 29.50
C ILE A 213 23.49 13.46 30.54
N GLU A 214 23.14 12.17 30.55
CA GLU A 214 23.68 11.18 31.47
C GLU A 214 25.21 11.04 31.32
N ARG A 215 25.70 10.97 30.07
CA ARG A 215 27.14 10.92 29.79
C ARG A 215 27.86 12.18 30.24
N TRP A 216 27.24 13.33 30.05
CA TRP A 216 27.81 14.62 30.52
C TRP A 216 27.89 14.69 32.04
N HIS A 217 26.85 14.25 32.78
CA HIS A 217 26.89 14.18 34.25
C HIS A 217 27.99 13.24 34.74
N HIS A 218 28.08 12.05 34.17
CA HIS A 218 29.13 11.09 34.54
C HIS A 218 30.55 11.59 34.21
N PHE A 219 30.72 12.36 33.14
CA PHE A 219 32.01 12.98 32.80
C PHE A 219 32.37 14.09 33.80
N ARG A 220 31.40 14.90 34.19
CA ARG A 220 31.58 16.00 35.15
C ARG A 220 31.93 15.47 36.57
N GLU A 221 31.36 14.37 36.99
CA GLU A 221 31.72 13.73 38.30
C GLU A 221 33.12 13.17 38.34
N LYS A 222 33.74 12.88 37.18
CA LYS A 222 35.09 12.35 37.11
C LYS A 222 36.19 13.44 36.91
N LEU A 223 35.80 14.69 36.72
CA LEU A 223 36.74 15.79 36.66
C LEU A 223 37.14 16.15 38.13
N PRO A 224 38.43 16.01 38.49
CA PRO A 224 38.90 16.46 39.77
C PRO A 224 38.85 18.01 39.77
N ILE A 225 37.92 18.57 40.51
CA ILE A 225 37.86 19.99 40.86
C ILE A 225 38.63 20.18 42.15
#